data_a3889d53d73e128743e8167995c7296a
#
_entry.id   a3889d53d73e128743e8167995c7296a
#
_cell.length_a   1.000
_cell.length_b   1.000
_cell.length_c   1.000
_cell.angle_alpha   90.00
_cell.angle_beta   90.00
_cell.angle_gamma   90.00
#
_symmetry.space_group_name_H-M   'P 1'
#
loop_
_entity.id
_entity.type
_entity.pdbx_description
1 polymer ?
#
loop_
_entity_poly.entity_id
_entity_poly.type
_entity_poly.pdbx_seq_one_letter_code
_entity_poly.pdbx_strand_id
1 'polypeptide(L)'
;MSDKQNTRLCWVGLDTSNYTTSAAACTTSEDGQITVIANCKAPLPVAEGARGPRQSDAVFAPVKNLPTVIRDLRSILEEGNYRIAAVGVSATPRDAADSYMPCFLTGIIAAESLAAGSGTEVHRFSHQSGHIMAALYSSGALSEGKLLTDNFLAFHVSGGTTEAVVAHPREGGFDVEIVGYGADLHAGQVIDRVGVMMGLDFPCGKALEELAVQNTKPLPQIKTSVKEGICHLSGLENQAAALWKQTADPALVAAYTLTTVGKSLRKMTDQLQAKRAETGEKPLPAVYAGGVMSNKFIRPILTKGAGWRTYFSEPAYSADNAAGTAILTALASR
;
A
#
# COMPACT_ATOMS: atom_id res chain seq x y z
N MET A 1 20.01 -25.37 36.52
CA MET A 1 18.58 -25.29 36.20
C MET A 1 18.49 -24.33 35.04
N SER A 2 18.33 -24.83 33.80
CA SER A 2 18.28 -23.96 32.61
C SER A 2 16.95 -23.23 32.61
N ASP A 3 17.01 -21.89 32.64
CA ASP A 3 15.90 -21.05 32.28
C ASP A 3 15.34 -21.52 30.93
N LYS A 4 14.19 -22.19 30.96
CA LYS A 4 13.38 -22.36 29.76
C LYS A 4 12.86 -20.99 29.39
N GLN A 5 13.69 -20.16 28.72
CA GLN A 5 13.21 -18.95 28.06
C GLN A 5 12.02 -19.36 27.20
N ASN A 6 10.86 -18.82 27.51
CA ASN A 6 9.59 -19.13 26.86
C ASN A 6 9.72 -18.75 25.37
N THR A 7 9.92 -19.73 24.50
CA THR A 7 10.08 -19.51 23.04
C THR A 7 8.76 -19.00 22.49
N ARG A 8 8.78 -17.81 21.93
CA ARG A 8 7.60 -17.16 21.34
C ARG A 8 7.37 -17.62 19.91
N LEU A 9 6.11 -17.78 19.52
CA LEU A 9 5.76 -18.11 18.15
C LEU A 9 5.71 -16.87 17.28
N CYS A 10 6.18 -16.98 16.04
CA CYS A 10 6.03 -15.98 15.02
C CYS A 10 5.59 -16.58 13.68
N TRP A 11 4.95 -15.76 12.86
CA TRP A 11 4.53 -16.09 11.51
C TRP A 11 5.32 -15.24 10.55
N VAL A 12 5.93 -15.88 9.56
CA VAL A 12 6.79 -15.23 8.58
C VAL A 12 6.02 -15.00 7.29
N GLY A 13 6.22 -13.85 6.66
CA GLY A 13 5.74 -13.54 5.32
C GLY A 13 6.91 -13.24 4.39
N LEU A 14 6.81 -13.67 3.13
CA LEU A 14 7.73 -13.34 2.05
C LEU A 14 6.98 -12.68 0.89
N ASP A 15 7.56 -11.64 0.32
CA ASP A 15 7.06 -11.00 -0.89
C ASP A 15 8.23 -10.64 -1.82
N THR A 16 8.14 -11.11 -3.06
CA THR A 16 9.15 -10.89 -4.10
C THR A 16 8.56 -10.19 -5.32
N SER A 17 7.69 -9.21 -5.07
CA SER A 17 7.09 -8.37 -6.10
C SER A 17 8.13 -7.53 -6.85
N ASN A 18 7.70 -6.90 -7.95
CA ASN A 18 8.57 -6.25 -8.93
C ASN A 18 9.52 -5.17 -8.39
N TYR A 19 9.17 -4.47 -7.31
CA TYR A 19 9.91 -3.31 -6.83
C TYR A 19 10.69 -3.56 -5.54
N THR A 20 10.34 -4.61 -4.80
CA THR A 20 10.94 -4.85 -3.48
C THR A 20 10.97 -6.34 -3.18
N THR A 21 12.11 -6.84 -2.72
CA THR A 21 12.19 -8.14 -2.07
C THR A 21 12.03 -7.92 -0.58
N SER A 22 11.10 -8.58 0.08
CA SER A 22 10.82 -8.37 1.49
C SER A 22 10.53 -9.64 2.26
N ALA A 23 10.91 -9.64 3.54
CA ALA A 23 10.55 -10.65 4.52
C ALA A 23 10.10 -9.94 5.79
N ALA A 24 9.00 -10.40 6.38
CA ALA A 24 8.48 -9.84 7.60
C ALA A 24 8.09 -10.97 8.58
N ALA A 25 7.98 -10.62 9.85
CA ALA A 25 7.42 -11.51 10.84
C ALA A 25 6.45 -10.77 11.75
N CYS A 26 5.43 -11.47 12.20
CA CYS A 26 4.53 -10.99 13.24
C CYS A 26 4.38 -12.04 14.35
N THR A 27 3.92 -11.59 15.50
CA THR A 27 3.54 -12.43 16.64
C THR A 27 2.12 -12.08 17.08
N THR A 28 1.51 -12.97 17.85
CA THR A 28 0.20 -12.73 18.46
C THR A 28 0.32 -12.82 19.98
N SER A 29 -0.29 -11.89 20.67
CA SER A 29 -0.45 -11.95 22.14
C SER A 29 -1.58 -12.91 22.51
N GLU A 30 -1.72 -13.20 23.81
CA GLU A 30 -2.77 -14.08 24.34
C GLU A 30 -4.19 -13.56 24.07
N ASP A 31 -4.37 -12.25 24.02
CA ASP A 31 -5.63 -11.58 23.66
C ASP A 31 -5.86 -11.49 22.13
N GLY A 32 -4.97 -12.08 21.34
CA GLY A 32 -5.08 -12.17 19.89
C GLY A 32 -4.60 -10.94 19.13
N GLN A 33 -4.00 -9.94 19.81
CA GLN A 33 -3.44 -8.77 19.14
C GLN A 33 -2.21 -9.16 18.32
N ILE A 34 -2.17 -8.74 17.05
CA ILE A 34 -1.07 -8.98 16.14
C ILE A 34 -0.07 -7.82 16.21
N THR A 35 1.22 -8.15 16.30
CA THR A 35 2.32 -7.18 16.28
C THR A 35 3.36 -7.61 15.25
N VAL A 36 3.67 -6.73 14.29
CA VAL A 36 4.78 -6.93 13.35
C VAL A 36 6.09 -6.67 14.08
N ILE A 37 6.94 -7.69 14.16
CA ILE A 37 8.22 -7.69 14.88
C ILE A 37 9.42 -7.49 13.96
N ALA A 38 9.26 -7.76 12.66
CA ALA A 38 10.28 -7.56 11.64
C ALA A 38 9.63 -7.17 10.30
N ASN A 39 10.28 -6.26 9.56
CA ASN A 39 9.87 -5.86 8.21
C ASN A 39 11.13 -5.48 7.40
N CYS A 40 11.86 -6.53 6.97
CA CYS A 40 13.12 -6.43 6.23
C CYS A 40 12.83 -6.23 4.74
N LYS A 41 13.46 -5.25 4.12
CA LYS A 41 13.22 -4.86 2.72
C LYS A 41 14.50 -4.60 1.96
N ALA A 42 14.54 -5.06 0.72
CA ALA A 42 15.58 -4.71 -0.25
C ALA A 42 14.90 -4.21 -1.54
N PRO A 43 14.83 -2.89 -1.75
CA PRO A 43 14.26 -2.33 -2.97
C PRO A 43 15.10 -2.70 -4.19
N LEU A 44 14.45 -2.87 -5.33
CA LEU A 44 15.14 -3.08 -6.61
C LEU A 44 15.60 -1.71 -7.13
N PRO A 45 16.88 -1.59 -7.53
CA PRO A 45 17.35 -0.38 -8.18
C PRO A 45 16.65 -0.23 -9.55
N VAL A 46 15.99 0.89 -9.75
CA VAL A 46 15.43 1.27 -11.05
C VAL A 46 16.43 2.21 -11.71
N ALA A 47 16.81 1.93 -12.95
CA ALA A 47 17.74 2.81 -13.70
C ALA A 47 17.11 4.19 -13.88
N GLU A 48 17.93 5.23 -13.80
CA GLU A 48 17.51 6.61 -13.99
C GLU A 48 16.81 6.80 -15.36
N GLY A 49 15.61 7.36 -15.37
CA GLY A 49 14.80 7.54 -16.57
C GLY A 49 14.02 6.28 -17.05
N ALA A 50 14.16 5.13 -16.39
CA ALA A 50 13.38 3.94 -16.73
C ALA A 50 11.94 4.03 -16.18
N ARG A 51 10.97 3.51 -16.94
CA ARG A 51 9.54 3.47 -16.53
C ARG A 51 9.20 2.30 -15.60
N GLY A 52 10.21 1.53 -15.15
CA GLY A 52 10.08 0.35 -14.29
C GLY A 52 11.21 -0.66 -14.53
N PRO A 53 11.37 -1.68 -13.67
CA PRO A 53 12.37 -2.72 -13.86
C PRO A 53 12.02 -3.58 -15.09
N ARG A 54 13.05 -4.10 -15.78
CA ARG A 54 12.85 -5.11 -16.82
C ARG A 54 12.33 -6.39 -16.17
N GLN A 55 11.53 -7.17 -16.89
CA GLN A 55 10.95 -8.42 -16.37
C GLN A 55 12.02 -9.43 -15.92
N SER A 56 13.16 -9.50 -16.62
CA SER A 56 14.33 -10.29 -16.21
C SER A 56 14.90 -9.82 -14.87
N ASP A 57 15.05 -8.50 -14.69
CA ASP A 57 15.62 -7.91 -13.47
C ASP A 57 14.70 -8.15 -12.27
N ALA A 58 13.38 -8.13 -12.49
CA ALA A 58 12.38 -8.43 -11.48
C ALA A 58 12.45 -9.90 -10.97
N VAL A 59 12.98 -10.83 -11.75
CA VAL A 59 13.25 -12.22 -11.31
C VAL A 59 14.62 -12.34 -10.66
N PHE A 60 15.66 -11.75 -11.27
CA PHE A 60 17.03 -11.89 -10.77
C PHE A 60 17.31 -11.09 -9.50
N ALA A 61 16.66 -9.94 -9.31
CA ALA A 61 16.87 -9.13 -8.13
C ALA A 61 16.44 -9.83 -6.84
N PRO A 62 15.25 -10.46 -6.76
CA PRO A 62 14.88 -11.29 -5.61
C PRO A 62 15.89 -12.42 -5.30
N VAL A 63 16.41 -13.09 -6.33
CA VAL A 63 17.44 -14.14 -6.15
C VAL A 63 18.68 -13.59 -5.43
N LYS A 64 19.09 -12.35 -5.73
CA LYS A 64 20.24 -11.70 -5.08
C LYS A 64 19.90 -11.14 -3.70
N ASN A 65 18.68 -10.63 -3.53
CA ASN A 65 18.26 -9.90 -2.33
C ASN A 65 17.79 -10.83 -1.20
N LEU A 66 17.12 -11.95 -1.52
CA LEU A 66 16.57 -12.89 -0.54
C LEU A 66 17.59 -13.35 0.52
N PRO A 67 18.85 -13.70 0.17
CA PRO A 67 19.82 -14.11 1.18
C PRO A 67 20.09 -13.06 2.26
N THR A 68 20.09 -11.78 1.88
CA THR A 68 20.29 -10.66 2.82
C THR A 68 19.03 -10.44 3.65
N VAL A 69 17.87 -10.33 3.02
CA VAL A 69 16.60 -10.07 3.69
C VAL A 69 16.24 -11.19 4.68
N ILE A 70 16.52 -12.46 4.33
CA ILE A 70 16.30 -13.62 5.21
C ILE A 70 17.31 -13.63 6.37
N ARG A 71 18.57 -13.24 6.14
CA ARG A 71 19.56 -13.12 7.20
C ARG A 71 19.20 -12.05 8.23
N ASP A 72 18.75 -10.90 7.75
CA ASP A 72 18.29 -9.79 8.62
C ASP A 72 17.08 -10.22 9.45
N LEU A 73 16.10 -10.86 8.81
CA LEU A 73 14.96 -11.45 9.50
C LEU A 73 15.40 -12.44 10.58
N ARG A 74 16.30 -13.38 10.23
CA ARG A 74 16.83 -14.40 11.15
C ARG A 74 17.45 -13.76 12.39
N SER A 75 18.29 -12.74 12.23
CA SER A 75 18.93 -12.03 13.36
C SER A 75 17.88 -11.51 14.35
N ILE A 76 16.80 -10.87 13.84
CA ILE A 76 15.71 -10.37 14.69
C ILE A 76 14.97 -11.50 15.41
N LEU A 77 14.73 -12.62 14.72
CA LEU A 77 14.03 -13.77 15.31
C LEU A 77 14.88 -14.44 16.40
N GLU A 78 16.18 -14.59 16.19
CA GLU A 78 17.11 -15.16 17.17
C GLU A 78 17.25 -14.26 18.41
N GLU A 79 17.45 -12.95 18.24
CA GLU A 79 17.52 -11.96 19.33
C GLU A 79 16.23 -11.96 20.17
N GLY A 80 15.08 -12.07 19.50
CA GLY A 80 13.78 -12.11 20.16
C GLY A 80 13.36 -13.45 20.71
N ASN A 81 14.16 -14.51 20.57
CA ASN A 81 13.82 -15.92 20.91
C ASN A 81 12.48 -16.37 20.29
N TYR A 82 12.32 -16.12 18.97
CA TYR A 82 11.15 -16.53 18.22
C TYR A 82 11.39 -17.84 17.46
N ARG A 83 10.34 -18.66 17.38
CA ARG A 83 10.26 -19.85 16.54
C ARG A 83 9.18 -19.67 15.48
N ILE A 84 9.49 -19.99 14.25
CA ILE A 84 8.54 -19.93 13.13
C ILE A 84 7.43 -20.97 13.36
N ALA A 85 6.19 -20.52 13.31
CA ALA A 85 4.98 -21.35 13.39
C ALA A 85 4.46 -21.74 12.00
N ALA A 86 4.52 -20.80 11.04
CA ALA A 86 4.19 -21.04 9.63
C ALA A 86 4.85 -19.96 8.77
N VAL A 87 4.94 -20.25 7.47
CA VAL A 87 5.51 -19.34 6.45
C VAL A 87 4.43 -18.99 5.43
N GLY A 88 4.21 -17.72 5.18
CA GLY A 88 3.36 -17.22 4.10
C GLY A 88 4.17 -16.65 2.95
N VAL A 89 3.61 -16.66 1.76
CA VAL A 89 4.24 -16.08 0.59
C VAL A 89 3.22 -15.44 -0.35
N SER A 90 3.56 -14.28 -0.90
CA SER A 90 2.86 -13.74 -2.06
C SER A 90 3.17 -14.62 -3.27
N ALA A 91 2.17 -15.35 -3.78
CA ALA A 91 2.31 -16.33 -4.86
C ALA A 91 1.82 -15.81 -6.21
N THR A 92 0.92 -14.82 -6.21
CA THR A 92 0.32 -14.22 -7.40
C THR A 92 0.16 -12.71 -7.21
N PRO A 93 0.06 -11.92 -8.29
CA PRO A 93 -0.27 -10.49 -8.20
C PRO A 93 -1.63 -10.23 -7.55
N ARG A 94 -2.67 -10.95 -8.00
CA ARG A 94 -4.07 -10.81 -7.58
C ARG A 94 -4.71 -12.18 -7.38
N ASP A 95 -5.83 -12.23 -6.68
CA ASP A 95 -6.65 -13.45 -6.51
C ASP A 95 -7.55 -13.66 -7.75
N ALA A 96 -6.93 -13.94 -8.90
CA ALA A 96 -7.61 -14.26 -10.15
C ALA A 96 -6.92 -15.46 -10.82
N ALA A 97 -7.70 -16.30 -11.52
CA ALA A 97 -7.22 -17.56 -12.09
C ALA A 97 -6.00 -17.38 -13.05
N ASP A 98 -5.98 -16.27 -13.81
CA ASP A 98 -4.90 -16.00 -14.78
C ASP A 98 -3.84 -15.05 -14.23
N SER A 99 -3.83 -14.78 -12.93
CA SER A 99 -2.90 -13.87 -12.29
C SER A 99 -1.56 -14.54 -12.07
N TYR A 100 -0.58 -14.20 -12.92
CA TYR A 100 0.76 -14.79 -12.89
C TYR A 100 1.84 -13.74 -13.14
N MET A 101 2.92 -13.80 -12.34
CA MET A 101 4.16 -13.08 -12.59
C MET A 101 5.36 -13.94 -12.17
N PRO A 102 6.41 -14.06 -13.00
CA PRO A 102 7.57 -14.90 -12.71
C PRO A 102 8.32 -14.54 -11.43
N CYS A 103 8.33 -13.27 -11.01
CA CYS A 103 9.04 -12.82 -9.81
C CYS A 103 8.57 -13.52 -8.53
N PHE A 104 7.29 -13.92 -8.44
CA PHE A 104 6.77 -14.62 -7.26
C PHE A 104 7.31 -16.06 -7.11
N LEU A 105 7.79 -16.68 -8.18
CA LEU A 105 8.37 -18.02 -8.11
C LEU A 105 9.58 -18.08 -7.17
N THR A 106 10.39 -17.02 -7.12
CA THR A 106 11.55 -16.94 -6.23
C THR A 106 11.14 -16.92 -4.75
N GLY A 107 10.07 -16.18 -4.45
CA GLY A 107 9.48 -16.15 -3.11
C GLY A 107 8.89 -17.49 -2.70
N ILE A 108 8.20 -18.16 -3.62
CA ILE A 108 7.63 -19.50 -3.38
C ILE A 108 8.74 -20.52 -3.04
N ILE A 109 9.82 -20.56 -3.83
CA ILE A 109 10.96 -21.46 -3.57
C ILE A 109 11.58 -21.16 -2.20
N ALA A 110 11.75 -19.89 -1.84
CA ALA A 110 12.30 -19.48 -0.56
C ALA A 110 11.38 -19.89 0.61
N ALA A 111 10.06 -19.68 0.45
CA ALA A 111 9.07 -20.06 1.47
C ALA A 111 9.03 -21.57 1.71
N GLU A 112 8.98 -22.37 0.65
CA GLU A 112 9.01 -23.84 0.74
C GLU A 112 10.31 -24.35 1.40
N SER A 113 11.46 -23.73 1.02
CA SER A 113 12.75 -24.08 1.63
C SER A 113 12.81 -23.73 3.12
N LEU A 114 12.31 -22.55 3.50
CA LEU A 114 12.27 -22.10 4.89
C LEU A 114 11.33 -22.97 5.72
N ALA A 115 10.15 -23.28 5.22
CA ALA A 115 9.17 -24.12 5.88
C ALA A 115 9.68 -25.57 6.06
N ALA A 116 10.30 -26.13 5.04
CA ALA A 116 10.93 -27.45 5.13
C ALA A 116 12.04 -27.48 6.20
N GLY A 117 12.88 -26.42 6.27
CA GLY A 117 13.94 -26.31 7.27
C GLY A 117 13.44 -26.08 8.70
N SER A 118 12.27 -25.45 8.88
CA SER A 118 11.65 -25.19 10.18
C SER A 118 10.60 -26.24 10.59
N GLY A 119 10.25 -27.18 9.70
CA GLY A 119 9.20 -28.18 9.94
C GLY A 119 7.80 -27.57 10.06
N THR A 120 7.49 -26.56 9.24
CA THR A 120 6.24 -25.82 9.28
C THR A 120 5.52 -25.83 7.92
N GLU A 121 4.31 -25.30 7.87
CA GLU A 121 3.49 -25.23 6.65
C GLU A 121 3.72 -23.93 5.88
N VAL A 122 3.40 -23.96 4.56
CA VAL A 122 3.40 -22.79 3.68
C VAL A 122 1.98 -22.39 3.34
N HIS A 123 1.64 -21.11 3.56
CA HIS A 123 0.40 -20.48 3.11
C HIS A 123 0.67 -19.57 1.92
N ARG A 124 -0.19 -19.62 0.89
CA ARG A 124 -0.05 -18.82 -0.34
C ARG A 124 -1.16 -17.79 -0.41
N PHE A 125 -0.77 -16.54 -0.69
CA PHE A 125 -1.68 -15.41 -0.79
C PHE A 125 -1.39 -14.63 -2.08
N SER A 126 -2.31 -13.76 -2.49
CA SER A 126 -1.98 -12.77 -3.49
C SER A 126 -1.21 -11.59 -2.87
N HIS A 127 -0.36 -10.97 -3.66
CA HIS A 127 0.33 -9.72 -3.31
C HIS A 127 -0.68 -8.60 -2.96
N GLN A 128 -1.80 -8.52 -3.70
CA GLN A 128 -2.87 -7.56 -3.43
C GLN A 128 -3.51 -7.77 -2.05
N SER A 129 -3.78 -9.01 -1.64
CA SER A 129 -4.26 -9.32 -0.29
C SER A 129 -3.24 -8.93 0.79
N GLY A 130 -1.94 -9.13 0.52
CA GLY A 130 -0.85 -8.64 1.38
C GLY A 130 -0.87 -7.13 1.57
N HIS A 131 -1.03 -6.35 0.49
CA HIS A 131 -1.15 -4.90 0.56
C HIS A 131 -2.37 -4.43 1.36
N ILE A 132 -3.52 -5.02 1.11
CA ILE A 132 -4.75 -4.70 1.84
C ILE A 132 -4.57 -4.98 3.33
N MET A 133 -4.02 -6.14 3.71
CA MET A 133 -3.79 -6.50 5.10
C MET A 133 -2.75 -5.58 5.78
N ALA A 134 -1.67 -5.22 5.10
CA ALA A 134 -0.69 -4.26 5.61
C ALA A 134 -1.31 -2.88 5.85
N ALA A 135 -2.24 -2.45 4.98
CA ALA A 135 -2.97 -1.21 5.14
C ALA A 135 -3.94 -1.25 6.33
N LEU A 136 -4.69 -2.34 6.51
CA LEU A 136 -5.57 -2.55 7.66
C LEU A 136 -4.80 -2.53 8.98
N TYR A 137 -3.66 -3.22 9.03
CA TYR A 137 -2.80 -3.26 10.21
C TYR A 137 -2.28 -1.88 10.56
N SER A 138 -1.60 -1.22 9.63
CA SER A 138 -0.88 0.02 9.90
C SER A 138 -1.80 1.22 10.13
N SER A 139 -3.02 1.18 9.61
CA SER A 139 -4.02 2.22 9.84
C SER A 139 -4.78 2.08 11.17
N GLY A 140 -4.54 1.00 11.92
CA GLY A 140 -5.30 0.67 13.13
C GLY A 140 -6.67 0.02 12.88
N ALA A 141 -7.10 -0.09 11.62
CA ALA A 141 -8.39 -0.67 11.26
C ALA A 141 -8.51 -2.16 11.63
N LEU A 142 -7.38 -2.89 11.61
CA LEU A 142 -7.33 -4.30 11.99
C LEU A 142 -7.70 -4.51 13.46
N SER A 143 -7.27 -3.63 14.36
CA SER A 143 -7.55 -3.74 15.81
C SER A 143 -9.03 -3.54 16.17
N GLU A 144 -9.80 -2.89 15.29
CA GLU A 144 -11.24 -2.77 15.45
C GLU A 144 -12.01 -4.05 15.09
N GLY A 145 -11.35 -5.02 14.42
CA GLY A 145 -11.87 -6.36 14.09
C GLY A 145 -12.92 -6.42 12.99
N LYS A 146 -13.68 -5.35 12.78
CA LYS A 146 -14.83 -5.33 11.85
C LYS A 146 -14.46 -5.47 10.38
N LEU A 147 -13.31 -4.96 9.95
CA LEU A 147 -12.87 -5.03 8.56
C LEU A 147 -12.26 -6.39 8.17
N LEU A 148 -12.30 -7.37 9.05
CA LEU A 148 -12.03 -8.78 8.73
C LEU A 148 -13.31 -9.56 8.37
N THR A 149 -14.49 -8.99 8.59
CA THR A 149 -15.79 -9.61 8.34
C THR A 149 -16.68 -8.78 7.42
N ASP A 150 -16.52 -7.46 7.46
CA ASP A 150 -17.37 -6.54 6.72
C ASP A 150 -16.64 -5.99 5.49
N ASN A 151 -17.35 -5.79 4.40
CA ASN A 151 -16.82 -5.17 3.19
C ASN A 151 -16.32 -3.75 3.45
N PHE A 152 -15.30 -3.32 2.72
CA PHE A 152 -14.76 -1.97 2.78
C PHE A 152 -14.21 -1.51 1.43
N LEU A 153 -14.08 -0.21 1.25
CA LEU A 153 -13.35 0.38 0.13
C LEU A 153 -11.86 0.42 0.48
N ALA A 154 -11.00 -0.07 -0.41
CA ALA A 154 -9.56 0.10 -0.31
C ALA A 154 -9.05 0.90 -1.51
N PHE A 155 -8.29 1.96 -1.22
CA PHE A 155 -7.63 2.80 -2.22
C PHE A 155 -6.14 2.54 -2.20
N HIS A 156 -5.57 2.25 -3.36
CA HIS A 156 -4.13 2.27 -3.57
C HIS A 156 -3.76 3.47 -4.44
N VAL A 157 -3.06 4.44 -3.86
CA VAL A 157 -2.72 5.70 -4.53
C VAL A 157 -1.21 5.97 -4.45
N SER A 158 -0.54 5.79 -5.58
CA SER A 158 0.92 5.87 -5.68
C SER A 158 1.37 6.53 -6.99
N GLY A 159 2.65 6.49 -7.30
CA GLY A 159 3.20 6.90 -8.60
C GLY A 159 2.80 5.98 -9.75
N GLY A 160 2.52 4.71 -9.48
CA GLY A 160 2.17 3.70 -10.49
C GLY A 160 0.70 3.30 -10.49
N THR A 161 -0.08 3.73 -9.50
CA THR A 161 -1.46 3.26 -9.33
C THR A 161 -2.34 4.37 -8.74
N THR A 162 -3.56 4.46 -9.24
CA THR A 162 -4.67 5.18 -8.60
C THR A 162 -5.87 4.27 -8.79
N GLU A 163 -6.19 3.46 -7.79
CA GLU A 163 -7.21 2.41 -7.88
C GLU A 163 -8.06 2.39 -6.61
N ALA A 164 -9.35 2.16 -6.76
CA ALA A 164 -10.30 1.92 -5.70
C ALA A 164 -10.95 0.55 -5.91
N VAL A 165 -10.97 -0.25 -4.86
CA VAL A 165 -11.58 -1.59 -4.87
C VAL A 165 -12.58 -1.72 -3.74
N VAL A 166 -13.60 -2.56 -3.91
CA VAL A 166 -14.34 -3.14 -2.80
C VAL A 166 -13.61 -4.42 -2.40
N ALA A 167 -13.19 -4.50 -1.17
CA ALA A 167 -12.60 -5.69 -0.59
C ALA A 167 -13.66 -6.46 0.20
N HIS A 168 -13.81 -7.74 -0.13
CA HIS A 168 -14.69 -8.69 0.53
C HIS A 168 -13.84 -9.67 1.34
N PRO A 169 -13.81 -9.55 2.68
CA PRO A 169 -13.04 -10.48 3.49
C PRO A 169 -13.51 -11.94 3.29
N ARG A 170 -12.55 -12.83 3.19
CA ARG A 170 -12.76 -14.28 3.15
C ARG A 170 -11.66 -15.00 3.91
N GLU A 171 -11.81 -16.29 4.12
CA GLU A 171 -10.75 -17.11 4.69
C GLU A 171 -9.48 -17.01 3.82
N GLY A 172 -8.38 -16.67 4.45
CA GLY A 172 -7.06 -16.55 3.81
C GLY A 172 -6.85 -15.30 2.96
N GLY A 173 -7.73 -14.28 3.00
CA GLY A 173 -7.49 -13.05 2.24
C GLY A 173 -8.73 -12.24 1.90
N PHE A 174 -8.75 -11.68 0.69
CA PHE A 174 -9.81 -10.80 0.22
C PHE A 174 -10.15 -11.12 -1.24
N ASP A 175 -11.43 -11.27 -1.54
CA ASP A 175 -11.91 -11.11 -2.91
C ASP A 175 -12.03 -9.62 -3.20
N VAL A 176 -11.62 -9.20 -4.40
CA VAL A 176 -11.43 -7.77 -4.70
C VAL A 176 -12.13 -7.43 -6.01
N GLU A 177 -13.03 -6.45 -5.95
CA GLU A 177 -13.70 -5.87 -7.11
C GLU A 177 -13.15 -4.46 -7.38
N ILE A 178 -12.62 -4.20 -8.58
CA ILE A 178 -12.20 -2.85 -8.99
C ILE A 178 -13.44 -2.03 -9.28
N VAL A 179 -13.64 -0.94 -8.52
CA VAL A 179 -14.79 -0.05 -8.64
C VAL A 179 -14.44 1.37 -9.07
N GLY A 180 -13.14 1.70 -9.12
CA GLY A 180 -12.67 3.00 -9.59
C GLY A 180 -11.18 2.99 -9.91
N TYR A 181 -10.76 3.87 -10.82
CA TYR A 181 -9.34 3.97 -11.21
C TYR A 181 -8.99 5.32 -11.83
N GLY A 182 -7.69 5.61 -11.92
CA GLY A 182 -7.14 6.70 -12.71
C GLY A 182 -6.95 6.27 -14.17
N ALA A 183 -7.63 6.92 -15.10
CA ALA A 183 -7.71 6.49 -16.49
C ALA A 183 -6.56 7.03 -17.37
N ASP A 184 -5.88 8.09 -16.95
CA ASP A 184 -4.83 8.74 -17.75
C ASP A 184 -3.50 8.89 -17.00
N LEU A 185 -3.46 9.64 -15.92
CA LEU A 185 -2.30 9.77 -15.04
C LEU A 185 -2.63 9.31 -13.63
N HIS A 186 -1.66 8.69 -12.97
CA HIS A 186 -1.77 8.37 -11.56
C HIS A 186 -1.47 9.60 -10.68
N ALA A 187 -2.07 9.64 -9.50
CA ALA A 187 -1.97 10.80 -8.60
C ALA A 187 -0.51 11.14 -8.23
N GLY A 188 0.32 10.12 -7.95
CA GLY A 188 1.74 10.35 -7.67
C GLY A 188 2.50 10.87 -8.90
N GLN A 189 2.17 10.38 -10.11
CA GLN A 189 2.80 10.89 -11.34
C GLN A 189 2.52 12.38 -11.55
N VAL A 190 1.30 12.81 -11.33
CA VAL A 190 0.94 14.25 -11.48
C VAL A 190 1.67 15.09 -10.43
N ILE A 191 1.76 14.62 -9.19
CA ILE A 191 2.51 15.29 -8.11
C ILE A 191 3.98 15.43 -8.52
N ASP A 192 4.60 14.35 -8.99
CA ASP A 192 6.01 14.35 -9.37
C ASP A 192 6.28 15.22 -10.61
N ARG A 193 5.42 15.16 -11.64
CA ARG A 193 5.56 15.98 -12.85
C ARG A 193 5.45 17.48 -12.55
N VAL A 194 4.49 17.85 -11.70
CA VAL A 194 4.35 19.25 -11.27
C VAL A 194 5.55 19.69 -10.44
N GLY A 195 6.05 18.84 -9.53
CA GLY A 195 7.24 19.14 -8.74
C GLY A 195 8.49 19.34 -9.61
N VAL A 196 8.75 18.41 -10.54
CA VAL A 196 9.88 18.50 -11.48
C VAL A 196 9.77 19.77 -12.36
N MET A 197 8.57 20.09 -12.84
CA MET A 197 8.32 21.34 -13.59
C MET A 197 8.69 22.60 -12.77
N MET A 198 8.52 22.57 -11.45
CA MET A 198 8.93 23.64 -10.54
C MET A 198 10.40 23.60 -10.13
N GLY A 199 11.19 22.61 -10.61
CA GLY A 199 12.60 22.44 -10.30
C GLY A 199 12.87 21.65 -9.00
N LEU A 200 11.90 20.90 -8.49
CA LEU A 200 12.09 20.03 -7.33
C LEU A 200 12.71 18.69 -7.72
N ASP A 201 13.46 18.10 -6.81
CA ASP A 201 14.05 16.77 -6.98
C ASP A 201 12.99 15.66 -6.88
N PHE A 202 13.10 14.67 -7.76
CA PHE A 202 12.26 13.46 -7.72
C PHE A 202 12.71 12.51 -6.59
N PRO A 203 11.78 11.92 -5.83
CA PRO A 203 10.32 12.07 -5.84
C PRO A 203 9.84 13.33 -5.11
N CYS A 204 8.93 14.09 -5.74
CA CYS A 204 8.57 15.44 -5.33
C CYS A 204 7.52 15.52 -4.20
N GLY A 205 6.88 14.39 -3.84
CA GLY A 205 5.70 14.37 -2.98
C GLY A 205 5.89 15.09 -1.63
N LYS A 206 7.00 14.85 -0.96
CA LYS A 206 7.33 15.49 0.33
C LYS A 206 7.60 16.99 0.17
N ALA A 207 8.41 17.37 -0.81
CA ALA A 207 8.73 18.78 -1.07
C ALA A 207 7.47 19.58 -1.46
N LEU A 208 6.57 19.00 -2.29
CA LEU A 208 5.29 19.63 -2.59
C LEU A 208 4.42 19.80 -1.34
N GLU A 209 4.40 18.83 -0.43
CA GLU A 209 3.65 18.94 0.82
C GLU A 209 4.15 20.10 1.68
N GLU A 210 5.47 20.20 1.86
CA GLU A 210 6.12 21.26 2.62
C GLU A 210 5.82 22.65 2.04
N LEU A 211 5.83 22.78 0.72
CA LEU A 211 5.43 24.04 0.04
C LEU A 211 3.94 24.33 0.20
N ALA A 212 3.07 23.33 0.04
CA ALA A 212 1.63 23.52 0.11
C ALA A 212 1.16 24.03 1.47
N VAL A 213 1.80 23.59 2.56
CA VAL A 213 1.50 24.05 3.92
C VAL A 213 1.84 25.52 4.12
N GLN A 214 2.79 26.07 3.36
CA GLN A 214 3.20 27.47 3.44
C GLN A 214 2.26 28.41 2.67
N ASN A 215 1.32 27.89 1.89
CA ASN A 215 0.42 28.72 1.10
C ASN A 215 -0.58 29.48 1.99
N THR A 216 -0.56 30.79 1.91
CA THR A 216 -1.52 31.70 2.58
C THR A 216 -2.51 32.34 1.62
N LYS A 217 -2.36 32.13 0.31
CA LYS A 217 -3.20 32.72 -0.72
C LYS A 217 -4.43 31.89 -0.98
N PRO A 218 -5.55 32.50 -1.37
CA PRO A 218 -6.72 31.77 -1.81
C PRO A 218 -6.40 30.94 -3.06
N LEU A 219 -6.88 29.71 -3.09
CA LEU A 219 -6.70 28.84 -4.24
C LEU A 219 -7.64 29.25 -5.39
N PRO A 220 -7.18 29.19 -6.65
CA PRO A 220 -8.05 29.26 -7.80
C PRO A 220 -9.16 28.21 -7.74
N GLN A 221 -10.19 28.38 -8.55
CA GLN A 221 -11.29 27.42 -8.64
C GLN A 221 -10.75 26.02 -8.96
N ILE A 222 -10.97 25.06 -8.04
CA ILE A 222 -10.59 23.67 -8.22
C ILE A 222 -11.58 22.97 -9.15
N LYS A 223 -11.08 22.41 -10.25
CA LYS A 223 -11.86 21.60 -11.20
C LYS A 223 -11.36 20.16 -11.15
N THR A 224 -12.25 19.22 -10.82
CA THR A 224 -11.94 17.80 -10.81
C THR A 224 -12.64 17.10 -11.97
N SER A 225 -11.97 16.19 -12.63
CA SER A 225 -12.55 15.33 -13.68
C SER A 225 -12.71 13.91 -13.13
N VAL A 226 -13.87 13.66 -12.49
CA VAL A 226 -14.23 12.36 -11.94
C VAL A 226 -15.67 12.04 -12.32
N LYS A 227 -15.87 10.87 -12.94
CA LYS A 227 -17.18 10.35 -13.31
C LYS A 227 -17.23 8.84 -13.01
N GLU A 228 -18.27 8.42 -12.31
CA GLU A 228 -18.53 7.00 -11.98
C GLU A 228 -17.34 6.29 -11.32
N GLY A 229 -16.60 7.00 -10.44
CA GLY A 229 -15.39 6.47 -9.82
C GLY A 229 -14.12 6.51 -10.69
N ILE A 230 -14.22 6.90 -11.95
CA ILE A 230 -13.08 7.04 -12.87
C ILE A 230 -12.53 8.47 -12.80
N CYS A 231 -11.23 8.60 -12.56
CA CYS A 231 -10.53 9.86 -12.35
C CYS A 231 -9.59 10.16 -13.52
N HIS A 232 -9.58 11.41 -14.01
CA HIS A 232 -8.65 11.91 -15.01
C HIS A 232 -7.83 13.04 -14.41
N LEU A 233 -6.51 12.89 -14.37
CA LEU A 233 -5.58 13.83 -13.73
C LEU A 233 -4.64 14.57 -14.70
N SER A 234 -4.60 14.20 -15.99
CA SER A 234 -3.76 14.86 -16.99
C SER A 234 -4.10 16.36 -17.13
N GLY A 235 -5.37 16.71 -17.00
CA GLY A 235 -5.82 18.11 -17.00
C GLY A 235 -5.24 18.93 -15.85
N LEU A 236 -4.96 18.32 -14.70
CA LEU A 236 -4.34 18.99 -13.55
C LEU A 236 -2.90 19.42 -13.85
N GLU A 237 -2.11 18.57 -14.54
CA GLU A 237 -0.75 18.94 -14.94
C GLU A 237 -0.75 20.25 -15.74
N ASN A 238 -1.64 20.37 -16.74
CA ASN A 238 -1.77 21.57 -17.55
C ASN A 238 -2.23 22.81 -16.75
N GLN A 239 -3.17 22.61 -15.81
CA GLN A 239 -3.67 23.70 -14.96
C GLN A 239 -2.58 24.20 -14.01
N ALA A 240 -1.80 23.28 -13.40
CA ALA A 240 -0.68 23.61 -12.54
C ALA A 240 0.44 24.34 -13.32
N ALA A 241 0.73 23.90 -14.55
CA ALA A 241 1.71 24.56 -15.43
C ALA A 241 1.28 25.98 -15.80
N ALA A 242 0.00 26.20 -16.12
CA ALA A 242 -0.53 27.53 -16.40
C ALA A 242 -0.44 28.44 -15.15
N LEU A 243 -0.79 27.91 -13.98
CA LEU A 243 -0.70 28.64 -12.71
C LEU A 243 0.75 29.00 -12.36
N TRP A 244 1.68 28.06 -12.56
CA TRP A 244 3.12 28.28 -12.37
C TRP A 244 3.65 29.39 -13.27
N LYS A 245 3.32 29.32 -14.57
CA LYS A 245 3.71 30.35 -15.54
C LYS A 245 3.16 31.75 -15.19
N GLN A 246 1.95 31.80 -14.63
CA GLN A 246 1.29 33.07 -14.29
C GLN A 246 1.81 33.66 -12.98
N THR A 247 2.15 32.85 -11.99
CA THR A 247 2.38 33.34 -10.63
C THR A 247 3.81 33.19 -10.16
N ALA A 248 4.55 32.21 -10.69
CA ALA A 248 5.86 31.77 -10.20
C ALA A 248 5.88 31.54 -8.66
N ASP A 249 4.71 31.17 -8.08
CA ASP A 249 4.52 30.97 -6.65
C ASP A 249 4.48 29.46 -6.33
N PRO A 250 5.57 28.89 -5.80
CA PRO A 250 5.66 27.44 -5.57
C PRO A 250 4.66 26.97 -4.50
N ALA A 251 4.40 27.76 -3.46
CA ALA A 251 3.47 27.39 -2.41
C ALA A 251 2.03 27.31 -2.92
N LEU A 252 1.62 28.29 -3.75
CA LEU A 252 0.30 28.31 -4.35
C LEU A 252 0.10 27.14 -5.31
N VAL A 253 1.07 26.85 -6.19
CA VAL A 253 0.99 25.73 -7.16
C VAL A 253 0.98 24.39 -6.44
N ALA A 254 1.79 24.21 -5.42
CA ALA A 254 1.81 23.00 -4.62
C ALA A 254 0.47 22.75 -3.89
N ALA A 255 -0.07 23.78 -3.23
CA ALA A 255 -1.36 23.71 -2.55
C ALA A 255 -2.52 23.46 -3.53
N TYR A 256 -2.51 24.10 -4.70
CA TYR A 256 -3.48 23.85 -5.75
C TYR A 256 -3.45 22.40 -6.23
N THR A 257 -2.26 21.89 -6.51
CA THR A 257 -2.04 20.51 -6.99
C THR A 257 -2.52 19.47 -5.99
N LEU A 258 -2.06 19.54 -4.75
CA LEU A 258 -2.44 18.59 -3.70
C LEU A 258 -3.93 18.68 -3.33
N THR A 259 -4.51 19.91 -3.33
CA THR A 259 -5.95 20.08 -3.10
C THR A 259 -6.75 19.45 -4.23
N THR A 260 -6.33 19.58 -5.49
CA THR A 260 -7.04 19.01 -6.63
C THR A 260 -6.97 17.48 -6.61
N VAL A 261 -5.81 16.90 -6.30
CA VAL A 261 -5.66 15.44 -6.10
C VAL A 261 -6.58 14.98 -4.97
N GLY A 262 -6.51 15.61 -3.80
CA GLY A 262 -7.34 15.25 -2.65
C GLY A 262 -8.84 15.33 -2.95
N LYS A 263 -9.29 16.41 -3.61
CA LYS A 263 -10.70 16.57 -4.04
C LYS A 263 -11.11 15.57 -5.12
N SER A 264 -10.21 15.17 -6.00
CA SER A 264 -10.49 14.13 -7.00
C SER A 264 -10.70 12.78 -6.34
N LEU A 265 -9.82 12.36 -5.42
CA LEU A 265 -9.97 11.13 -4.66
C LEU A 265 -11.22 11.16 -3.77
N ARG A 266 -11.51 12.29 -3.13
CA ARG A 266 -12.73 12.46 -2.35
C ARG A 266 -13.97 12.29 -3.22
N LYS A 267 -14.02 12.90 -4.38
CA LYS A 267 -15.14 12.78 -5.33
C LYS A 267 -15.29 11.35 -5.85
N MET A 268 -14.18 10.62 -6.08
CA MET A 268 -14.25 9.18 -6.38
C MET A 268 -14.98 8.45 -5.26
N THR A 269 -14.55 8.64 -4.02
CA THR A 269 -15.18 7.98 -2.86
C THR A 269 -16.65 8.37 -2.71
N ASP A 270 -16.98 9.66 -2.80
CA ASP A 270 -18.37 10.16 -2.72
C ASP A 270 -19.27 9.47 -3.76
N GLN A 271 -18.80 9.35 -5.03
CA GLN A 271 -19.58 8.69 -6.10
C GLN A 271 -19.75 7.20 -5.88
N LEU A 272 -18.71 6.49 -5.40
CA LEU A 272 -18.80 5.07 -5.07
C LEU A 272 -19.76 4.83 -3.92
N GLN A 273 -19.76 5.68 -2.90
CA GLN A 273 -20.68 5.61 -1.78
C GLN A 273 -22.14 5.95 -2.20
N ALA A 274 -22.31 6.95 -3.08
CA ALA A 274 -23.62 7.33 -3.61
C ALA A 274 -24.25 6.20 -4.42
N LYS A 275 -23.47 5.52 -5.29
CA LYS A 275 -23.94 4.35 -6.05
C LYS A 275 -24.46 3.23 -5.14
N ARG A 276 -23.80 3.00 -3.99
CA ARG A 276 -24.26 2.04 -2.99
C ARG A 276 -25.57 2.48 -2.32
N ALA A 277 -25.70 3.78 -2.02
CA ALA A 277 -26.92 4.31 -1.42
C ALA A 277 -28.14 4.17 -2.35
N GLU A 278 -27.95 4.22 -3.69
CA GLU A 278 -29.00 3.98 -4.68
C GLU A 278 -29.57 2.56 -4.59
N THR A 279 -28.78 1.56 -4.15
CA THR A 279 -29.19 0.17 -3.91
C THR A 279 -29.64 -0.08 -2.47
N GLY A 280 -29.74 0.96 -1.63
CA GLY A 280 -30.14 0.86 -0.23
C GLY A 280 -29.05 0.32 0.72
N GLU A 281 -27.80 0.24 0.23
CA GLU A 281 -26.68 -0.24 1.01
C GLU A 281 -26.04 0.87 1.86
N LYS A 282 -25.50 0.50 3.02
CA LYS A 282 -24.81 1.43 3.90
C LYS A 282 -23.45 1.83 3.30
N PRO A 283 -22.96 3.08 3.61
CA PRO A 283 -21.61 3.48 3.25
C PRO A 283 -20.59 2.52 3.84
N LEU A 284 -19.57 2.18 3.04
CA LEU A 284 -18.44 1.37 3.47
C LEU A 284 -17.36 2.22 4.15
N PRO A 285 -16.65 1.69 5.16
CA PRO A 285 -15.39 2.27 5.59
C PRO A 285 -14.41 2.36 4.42
N ALA A 286 -13.54 3.39 4.41
CA ALA A 286 -12.56 3.57 3.34
C ALA A 286 -11.14 3.54 3.93
N VAL A 287 -10.30 2.66 3.39
CA VAL A 287 -8.88 2.48 3.75
C VAL A 287 -8.03 3.05 2.60
N TYR A 288 -7.17 4.00 2.91
CA TYR A 288 -6.31 4.66 1.93
C TYR A 288 -4.86 4.26 2.15
N ALA A 289 -4.24 3.66 1.12
CA ALA A 289 -2.86 3.20 1.12
C ALA A 289 -2.09 3.75 -0.10
N GLY A 290 -0.78 3.57 -0.11
CA GLY A 290 0.13 4.06 -1.14
C GLY A 290 0.83 5.35 -0.75
N GLY A 291 1.94 5.65 -1.44
CA GLY A 291 2.84 6.75 -1.09
C GLY A 291 2.16 8.12 -1.06
N VAL A 292 1.19 8.38 -1.94
CA VAL A 292 0.42 9.63 -1.97
C VAL A 292 -0.42 9.79 -0.70
N MET A 293 -0.89 8.71 -0.11
CA MET A 293 -1.73 8.75 1.10
C MET A 293 -0.95 9.00 2.39
N SER A 294 0.38 8.98 2.32
CA SER A 294 1.26 9.46 3.40
C SER A 294 1.18 10.97 3.59
N ASN A 295 0.73 11.70 2.57
CA ASN A 295 0.64 13.16 2.53
C ASN A 295 -0.41 13.70 3.52
N LYS A 296 0.05 14.42 4.55
CA LYS A 296 -0.80 14.95 5.64
C LYS A 296 -1.65 16.14 5.19
N PHE A 297 -1.30 16.79 4.09
CA PHE A 297 -2.11 17.88 3.51
C PHE A 297 -3.37 17.32 2.82
N ILE A 298 -3.28 16.14 2.20
CA ILE A 298 -4.42 15.50 1.50
C ILE A 298 -5.40 14.84 2.47
N ARG A 299 -4.92 14.20 3.54
CA ARG A 299 -5.77 13.43 4.49
C ARG A 299 -6.99 14.19 5.02
N PRO A 300 -6.89 15.45 5.49
CA PRO A 300 -8.07 16.21 5.95
C PRO A 300 -9.14 16.43 4.86
N ILE A 301 -8.74 16.49 3.59
CA ILE A 301 -9.68 16.67 2.46
C ILE A 301 -10.55 15.41 2.30
N LEU A 302 -9.98 14.25 2.55
CA LEU A 302 -10.66 12.97 2.46
C LEU A 302 -11.58 12.70 3.67
N THR A 303 -11.23 13.20 4.86
CA THR A 303 -11.97 12.93 6.10
C THR A 303 -13.06 13.95 6.39
N LYS A 304 -12.85 15.22 6.06
CA LYS A 304 -13.79 16.31 6.44
C LYS A 304 -15.18 16.08 5.84
N GLY A 305 -16.17 15.92 6.73
CA GLY A 305 -17.57 15.71 6.33
C GLY A 305 -17.83 14.36 5.62
N ALA A 306 -16.96 13.39 5.77
CA ALA A 306 -17.23 12.02 5.31
C ALA A 306 -18.32 11.37 6.18
N GLY A 307 -19.31 10.78 5.55
CA GLY A 307 -20.37 10.00 6.20
C GLY A 307 -19.97 8.56 6.51
N TRP A 308 -18.68 8.24 6.43
CA TRP A 308 -18.07 6.92 6.67
C TRP A 308 -16.75 7.05 7.43
N ARG A 309 -16.27 5.94 7.99
CA ARG A 309 -14.95 5.90 8.63
C ARG A 309 -13.85 5.90 7.58
N THR A 310 -12.77 6.63 7.85
CA THR A 310 -11.59 6.72 6.99
C THR A 310 -10.35 6.26 7.75
N TYR A 311 -9.54 5.42 7.11
CA TYR A 311 -8.30 4.90 7.65
C TYR A 311 -7.17 5.18 6.67
N PHE A 312 -5.97 5.49 7.20
CA PHE A 312 -4.79 5.80 6.38
C PHE A 312 -3.63 4.90 6.79
N SER A 313 -3.11 4.14 5.83
CA SER A 313 -1.91 3.33 6.04
C SER A 313 -0.71 4.21 6.41
N GLU A 314 0.14 3.68 7.29
CA GLU A 314 1.40 4.33 7.62
C GLU A 314 2.43 4.19 6.46
N PRO A 315 3.33 5.18 6.26
CA PRO A 315 4.28 5.18 5.14
C PRO A 315 5.15 3.93 5.08
N ALA A 316 5.56 3.39 6.23
CA ALA A 316 6.39 2.20 6.31
C ALA A 316 5.73 0.93 5.71
N TYR A 317 4.40 0.92 5.61
CA TYR A 317 3.59 -0.18 5.11
C TYR A 317 2.89 0.13 3.77
N SER A 318 3.06 1.34 3.25
CA SER A 318 2.41 1.79 2.01
C SER A 318 3.13 1.35 0.74
N ALA A 319 4.45 1.10 0.81
CA ALA A 319 5.24 0.49 -0.26
C ALA A 319 5.21 -1.04 -0.14
N ASP A 320 5.63 -1.75 -1.18
CA ASP A 320 5.73 -3.21 -1.18
C ASP A 320 6.45 -3.72 0.07
N ASN A 321 5.82 -4.66 0.75
CA ASN A 321 6.32 -5.27 1.97
C ASN A 321 5.60 -6.59 2.28
N ALA A 322 6.27 -7.47 3.02
CA ALA A 322 5.75 -8.77 3.39
C ALA A 322 4.94 -8.77 4.71
N ALA A 323 4.76 -7.62 5.37
CA ALA A 323 4.09 -7.56 6.67
C ALA A 323 2.64 -8.06 6.61
N GLY A 324 1.89 -7.64 5.57
CA GLY A 324 0.53 -8.13 5.37
C GLY A 324 0.47 -9.64 5.14
N THR A 325 1.42 -10.18 4.38
CA THR A 325 1.55 -11.64 4.15
C THR A 325 1.85 -12.39 5.46
N ALA A 326 2.71 -11.86 6.33
CA ALA A 326 2.95 -12.43 7.65
C ALA A 326 1.68 -12.44 8.52
N ILE A 327 0.92 -11.35 8.51
CA ILE A 327 -0.35 -11.22 9.25
C ILE A 327 -1.40 -12.19 8.72
N LEU A 328 -1.56 -12.29 7.39
CA LEU A 328 -2.46 -13.27 6.76
C LEU A 328 -2.08 -14.70 7.17
N THR A 329 -0.77 -15.02 7.25
CA THR A 329 -0.28 -16.32 7.72
C THR A 329 -0.71 -16.58 9.16
N ALA A 330 -0.56 -15.60 10.05
CA ALA A 330 -0.99 -15.72 11.44
C ALA A 330 -2.50 -15.93 11.58
N LEU A 331 -3.30 -15.31 10.71
CA LEU A 331 -4.75 -15.48 10.70
C LEU A 331 -5.17 -16.83 10.14
N ALA A 332 -4.51 -17.34 9.09
CA ALA A 332 -4.80 -18.62 8.45
C ALA A 332 -4.33 -19.82 9.28
N SER A 333 -3.43 -19.63 10.25
CA SER A 333 -2.90 -20.67 11.13
C SER A 333 -3.70 -20.84 12.43
N ARG A 334 -4.78 -20.09 12.60
CA ARG A 334 -5.69 -20.18 13.77
C ARG A 334 -6.73 -21.27 13.54
#